data_9d77b56dadb0557992dc151ca034c6b0
#
_entry.id   9d77b56dadb0557992dc151ca034c6b0
#
_cell.length_a   1.000
_cell.length_b   1.000
_cell.length_c   1.000
_cell.angle_alpha   90.00
_cell.angle_beta   90.00
_cell.angle_gamma   90.00
#
_symmetry.space_group_name_H-M   'P 1'
#
loop_
_entity.id
_entity.type
_entity.pdbx_description
1 polymer ?
#
loop_
_entity_poly.entity_id
_entity_poly.type
_entity_poly.pdbx_seq_one_letter_code
_entity_poly.pdbx_strand_id
1 'polypeptide(L)'
;MADRCVLLELLNLYNNFYLYEESVILEAAGRLKANFPGAQFLYSMKCNPAGRVLDTVFSQGFGTDAASLGEVIAAGEHGVPAGLIYFSAPGRTEADLRSAWGRCVLIADSLHEVDMIRKIAAEKGETPEIGVRINPDFTFAADSGVPGKFGVDEEALWNADLTGVKLVGIHVHAKSQELSAAVLAHYYENMFALIGRVQEHLGVTLRFANFGSGLGIPFAPGEEALDVEALGSRFQAMLAECRDAYPGLQILIETGRYVSGKSGTYVAKVLDKKVSHGKTFLILNGTLNAFARPAVAQMVRGFTDHPFPYEPIFTHVDASALLPLTDNQDTEVVTLAGNLCTSADIIAKDVSLPRMEIGDGLALDNAGCYAAVMTPMQFAFMAQPAQLFLTRDGRVLKA
;
A
#
# COMPACT_ATOMS: atom_id res chain seq x y z
N MET A 1 -7.76 -12.60 -10.45
CA MET A 1 -9.16 -12.14 -10.54
C MET A 1 -10.07 -13.27 -10.14
N ALA A 2 -11.07 -12.98 -9.34
CA ALA A 2 -12.07 -13.97 -8.88
C ALA A 2 -12.81 -14.60 -10.07
N ASP A 3 -13.28 -15.83 -9.85
CA ASP A 3 -14.06 -16.56 -10.85
C ASP A 3 -15.29 -15.74 -11.30
N ARG A 4 -15.50 -15.66 -12.62
CA ARG A 4 -16.62 -14.92 -13.22
C ARG A 4 -17.99 -15.37 -12.67
N CYS A 5 -18.15 -16.65 -12.38
CA CYS A 5 -19.40 -17.18 -11.82
C CYS A 5 -19.66 -16.59 -10.43
N VAL A 6 -18.65 -16.51 -9.57
CA VAL A 6 -18.76 -15.89 -8.24
C VAL A 6 -19.12 -14.41 -8.35
N LEU A 7 -18.50 -13.68 -9.28
CA LEU A 7 -18.81 -12.26 -9.48
C LEU A 7 -20.26 -12.06 -9.94
N LEU A 8 -20.77 -12.90 -10.85
CA LEU A 8 -22.15 -12.84 -11.32
C LEU A 8 -23.17 -13.20 -10.22
N GLU A 9 -22.89 -14.20 -9.39
CA GLU A 9 -23.73 -14.53 -8.24
C GLU A 9 -23.82 -13.36 -7.26
N LEU A 10 -22.69 -12.72 -6.94
CA LEU A 10 -22.65 -11.57 -6.05
C LEU A 10 -23.35 -10.34 -6.64
N LEU A 11 -23.29 -10.17 -7.97
CA LEU A 11 -23.95 -9.07 -8.67
C LEU A 11 -25.50 -9.16 -8.57
N ASN A 12 -26.05 -10.34 -8.33
CA ASN A 12 -27.47 -10.51 -8.03
C ASN A 12 -27.87 -10.00 -6.63
N LEU A 13 -26.89 -9.94 -5.70
CA LEU A 13 -27.12 -9.53 -4.31
C LEU A 13 -26.70 -8.08 -4.06
N TYR A 14 -25.69 -7.59 -4.79
CA TYR A 14 -25.08 -6.28 -4.59
C TYR A 14 -25.04 -5.50 -5.91
N ASN A 15 -25.28 -4.21 -5.86
CA ASN A 15 -25.13 -3.35 -7.04
C ASN A 15 -23.69 -2.90 -7.29
N ASN A 16 -22.89 -2.85 -6.22
CA ASN A 16 -21.44 -2.67 -6.27
C ASN A 16 -20.79 -3.31 -5.05
N PHE A 17 -19.57 -3.81 -5.23
CA PHE A 17 -18.84 -4.45 -4.14
C PHE A 17 -17.35 -4.55 -4.45
N TYR A 18 -16.55 -4.67 -3.40
CA TYR A 18 -15.19 -5.20 -3.43
C TYR A 18 -15.21 -6.68 -3.05
N LEU A 19 -14.44 -7.49 -3.75
CA LEU A 19 -14.21 -8.89 -3.38
C LEU A 19 -12.70 -9.09 -3.23
N TYR A 20 -12.26 -9.48 -2.02
CA TYR A 20 -10.86 -9.79 -1.72
C TYR A 20 -10.68 -11.30 -1.64
N GLU A 21 -9.65 -11.84 -2.31
CA GLU A 21 -9.38 -13.28 -2.39
C GLU A 21 -8.26 -13.68 -1.44
N GLU A 22 -8.58 -14.55 -0.46
CA GLU A 22 -7.63 -15.08 0.51
C GLU A 22 -6.44 -15.79 -0.14
N SER A 23 -6.71 -16.62 -1.14
CA SER A 23 -5.67 -17.39 -1.84
C SER A 23 -4.60 -16.51 -2.47
N VAL A 24 -4.98 -15.38 -3.05
CA VAL A 24 -4.06 -14.43 -3.69
C VAL A 24 -3.17 -13.73 -2.66
N ILE A 25 -3.75 -13.37 -1.49
CA ILE A 25 -2.98 -12.78 -0.39
C ILE A 25 -1.95 -13.77 0.13
N LEU A 26 -2.37 -15.01 0.38
CA LEU A 26 -1.49 -16.07 0.91
C LEU A 26 -0.37 -16.43 -0.07
N GLU A 27 -0.66 -16.50 -1.37
CA GLU A 27 0.33 -16.75 -2.41
C GLU A 27 1.38 -15.65 -2.44
N ALA A 28 0.95 -14.37 -2.48
CA ALA A 28 1.86 -13.23 -2.50
C ALA A 28 2.73 -13.16 -1.24
N ALA A 29 2.15 -13.36 -0.06
CA ALA A 29 2.88 -13.40 1.21
C ALA A 29 3.87 -14.58 1.26
N GLY A 30 3.46 -15.76 0.82
CA GLY A 30 4.31 -16.94 0.73
C GLY A 30 5.49 -16.74 -0.21
N ARG A 31 5.27 -16.13 -1.37
CA ARG A 31 6.31 -15.82 -2.34
C ARG A 31 7.37 -14.87 -1.77
N LEU A 32 6.96 -13.82 -1.05
CA LEU A 32 7.89 -12.92 -0.37
C LEU A 32 8.72 -13.66 0.68
N LYS A 33 8.09 -14.44 1.55
CA LYS A 33 8.80 -15.19 2.61
C LYS A 33 9.80 -16.20 2.04
N ALA A 34 9.46 -16.85 0.94
CA ALA A 34 10.34 -17.81 0.28
C ALA A 34 11.60 -17.16 -0.33
N ASN A 35 11.45 -15.94 -0.89
CA ASN A 35 12.55 -15.27 -1.58
C ASN A 35 13.38 -14.35 -0.67
N PHE A 36 12.86 -13.95 0.49
CA PHE A 36 13.58 -13.10 1.46
C PHE A 36 13.73 -13.80 2.83
N PRO A 37 14.29 -15.02 2.89
CA PRO A 37 14.47 -15.69 4.18
C PRO A 37 15.37 -14.84 5.09
N GLY A 38 14.90 -14.57 6.30
CA GLY A 38 15.60 -13.76 7.30
C GLY A 38 15.28 -12.27 7.28
N ALA A 39 14.40 -11.79 6.38
CA ALA A 39 13.73 -10.52 6.55
C ALA A 39 12.42 -10.72 7.34
N GLN A 40 12.07 -9.73 8.16
CA GLN A 40 10.74 -9.60 8.77
C GLN A 40 9.88 -8.68 7.90
N PHE A 41 8.74 -9.17 7.43
CA PHE A 41 7.81 -8.33 6.69
C PHE A 41 6.86 -7.58 7.62
N LEU A 42 6.59 -6.33 7.25
CA LEU A 42 5.61 -5.46 7.89
C LEU A 42 4.50 -5.13 6.88
N TYR A 43 3.25 -5.34 7.27
CA TYR A 43 2.12 -4.98 6.41
C TYR A 43 1.74 -3.51 6.60
N SER A 44 1.73 -2.74 5.53
CA SER A 44 1.26 -1.35 5.54
C SER A 44 -0.28 -1.31 5.55
N MET A 45 -0.88 -1.25 6.74
CA MET A 45 -2.34 -1.35 6.94
C MET A 45 -3.12 -0.29 6.17
N LYS A 46 -2.54 0.89 5.99
CA LYS A 46 -3.10 2.00 5.19
C LYS A 46 -3.52 1.61 3.77
N CYS A 47 -2.98 0.51 3.23
CA CYS A 47 -3.33 0.07 1.87
C CYS A 47 -4.66 -0.69 1.82
N ASN A 48 -4.96 -1.50 2.82
CA ASN A 48 -6.22 -2.21 3.00
C ASN A 48 -6.39 -2.69 4.45
N PRO A 49 -7.17 -2.00 5.28
CA PRO A 49 -7.42 -2.35 6.68
C PRO A 49 -8.65 -3.26 6.89
N ALA A 50 -9.18 -3.90 5.84
CA ALA A 50 -10.31 -4.81 6.00
C ALA A 50 -9.94 -5.97 6.94
N GLY A 51 -10.79 -6.26 7.94
CA GLY A 51 -10.44 -7.14 9.04
C GLY A 51 -9.94 -8.50 8.62
N ARG A 52 -10.60 -9.17 7.64
CA ARG A 52 -10.16 -10.47 7.15
C ARG A 52 -8.88 -10.43 6.31
N VAL A 53 -8.61 -9.31 5.65
CA VAL A 53 -7.32 -9.09 4.97
C VAL A 53 -6.21 -9.00 6.02
N LEU A 54 -6.43 -8.23 7.11
CA LEU A 54 -5.50 -8.13 8.22
C LEU A 54 -5.24 -9.50 8.87
N ASP A 55 -6.31 -10.23 9.25
CA ASP A 55 -6.21 -11.58 9.83
C ASP A 55 -5.38 -12.51 8.93
N THR A 56 -5.65 -12.49 7.62
CA THR A 56 -4.94 -13.34 6.66
C THR A 56 -3.46 -13.00 6.59
N VAL A 57 -3.10 -11.72 6.47
CA VAL A 57 -1.70 -11.29 6.39
C VAL A 57 -0.97 -11.56 7.69
N PHE A 58 -1.56 -11.22 8.84
CA PHE A 58 -0.92 -11.44 10.14
C PHE A 58 -0.78 -12.91 10.49
N SER A 59 -1.68 -13.79 10.01
CA SER A 59 -1.53 -15.24 10.14
C SER A 59 -0.25 -15.76 9.47
N GLN A 60 0.33 -15.00 8.54
CA GLN A 60 1.60 -15.35 7.90
C GLN A 60 2.84 -14.91 8.71
N GLY A 61 2.65 -14.35 9.92
CA GLY A 61 3.72 -13.85 10.78
C GLY A 61 4.25 -12.48 10.39
N PHE A 62 3.49 -11.71 9.64
CA PHE A 62 3.83 -10.31 9.34
C PHE A 62 3.59 -9.45 10.58
N GLY A 63 4.48 -8.48 10.80
CA GLY A 63 4.19 -7.33 11.65
C GLY A 63 3.43 -6.24 10.88
N THR A 64 3.41 -5.02 11.41
CA THR A 64 2.79 -3.89 10.70
C THR A 64 3.63 -2.63 10.70
N ASP A 65 3.58 -1.90 9.58
CA ASP A 65 3.90 -0.48 9.47
C ASP A 65 2.60 0.30 9.71
N ALA A 66 2.51 0.93 10.88
CA ALA A 66 1.35 1.72 11.28
C ALA A 66 1.59 3.21 11.00
N ALA A 67 0.68 3.84 10.28
CA ALA A 67 0.73 5.25 9.91
C ALA A 67 -0.14 6.15 10.81
N SER A 68 -0.84 5.58 11.78
CA SER A 68 -1.67 6.31 12.75
C SER A 68 -1.83 5.55 14.06
N LEU A 69 -2.22 6.26 15.11
CA LEU A 69 -2.58 5.62 16.40
C LEU A 69 -3.74 4.61 16.22
N GLY A 70 -4.68 4.90 15.32
CA GLY A 70 -5.79 3.99 15.02
C GLY A 70 -5.28 2.66 14.45
N GLU A 71 -4.27 2.68 13.58
CA GLU A 71 -3.65 1.46 13.05
C GLU A 71 -2.85 0.70 14.11
N VAL A 72 -2.16 1.40 15.04
CA VAL A 72 -1.49 0.75 16.19
C VAL A 72 -2.48 -0.02 17.05
N ILE A 73 -3.62 0.59 17.37
CA ILE A 73 -4.69 -0.03 18.17
C ILE A 73 -5.27 -1.23 17.43
N ALA A 74 -5.67 -1.04 16.17
CA ALA A 74 -6.24 -2.11 15.35
C ALA A 74 -5.29 -3.30 15.17
N ALA A 75 -4.00 -3.05 14.95
CA ALA A 75 -3.00 -4.13 14.87
C ALA A 75 -2.94 -4.97 16.16
N GLY A 76 -2.98 -4.30 17.32
CA GLY A 76 -3.05 -4.97 18.63
C GLY A 76 -4.33 -5.80 18.80
N GLU A 77 -5.48 -5.29 18.35
CA GLU A 77 -6.76 -6.00 18.36
C GLU A 77 -6.75 -7.25 17.44
N HIS A 78 -6.01 -7.21 16.35
CA HIS A 78 -5.74 -8.34 15.46
C HIS A 78 -4.60 -9.26 15.95
N GLY A 79 -4.11 -9.06 17.19
CA GLY A 79 -3.14 -9.95 17.83
C GLY A 79 -1.69 -9.77 17.42
N VAL A 80 -1.33 -8.67 16.74
CA VAL A 80 0.06 -8.38 16.41
C VAL A 80 0.81 -7.98 17.69
N PRO A 81 1.92 -8.65 18.03
CA PRO A 81 2.72 -8.28 19.20
C PRO A 81 3.26 -6.85 19.11
N ALA A 82 3.31 -6.12 20.22
CA ALA A 82 3.80 -4.73 20.26
C ALA A 82 5.19 -4.55 19.64
N GLY A 83 6.09 -5.53 19.79
CA GLY A 83 7.42 -5.51 19.17
C GLY A 83 7.44 -5.72 17.65
N LEU A 84 6.29 -6.05 17.04
CA LEU A 84 6.12 -6.17 15.59
C LEU A 84 5.18 -5.08 15.02
N ILE A 85 4.77 -4.12 15.83
CA ILE A 85 4.03 -2.91 15.41
C ILE A 85 5.02 -1.76 15.36
N TYR A 86 5.32 -1.23 14.18
CA TYR A 86 6.22 -0.11 13.98
C TYR A 86 5.40 1.13 13.63
N PHE A 87 5.42 2.15 14.50
CA PHE A 87 4.65 3.36 14.30
C PHE A 87 5.51 4.46 13.72
N SER A 88 5.34 4.74 12.43
CA SER A 88 6.07 5.76 11.67
C SER A 88 5.08 6.64 10.89
N ALA A 89 4.99 7.91 11.27
CA ALA A 89 4.17 8.90 10.58
C ALA A 89 4.70 10.31 10.87
N PRO A 90 4.63 11.25 9.94
CA PRO A 90 5.01 12.64 10.20
C PRO A 90 3.95 13.35 11.03
N GLY A 91 4.39 14.25 11.92
CA GLY A 91 3.51 15.18 12.61
C GLY A 91 2.60 14.54 13.67
N ARG A 92 3.05 13.50 14.34
CA ARG A 92 2.33 12.90 15.47
C ARG A 92 2.28 13.87 16.63
N THR A 93 1.15 13.89 17.34
CA THR A 93 0.98 14.70 18.55
C THR A 93 1.57 14.02 19.77
N GLU A 94 1.85 14.81 20.83
CA GLU A 94 2.26 14.26 22.13
C GLU A 94 1.21 13.27 22.68
N ALA A 95 -0.08 13.52 22.43
CA ALA A 95 -1.16 12.62 22.83
C ALA A 95 -1.10 11.27 22.10
N ASP A 96 -0.79 11.27 20.79
CA ASP A 96 -0.61 10.04 20.03
C ASP A 96 0.58 9.22 20.57
N LEU A 97 1.72 9.88 20.83
CA LEU A 97 2.91 9.23 21.38
C LEU A 97 2.66 8.64 22.77
N ARG A 98 1.96 9.37 23.63
CA ARG A 98 1.56 8.88 24.97
C ARG A 98 0.64 7.66 24.88
N SER A 99 -0.33 7.71 23.99
CA SER A 99 -1.29 6.62 23.78
C SER A 99 -0.65 5.38 23.14
N ALA A 100 0.35 5.57 22.28
CA ALA A 100 1.10 4.49 21.64
C ALA A 100 2.20 3.89 22.54
N TRP A 101 2.53 4.54 23.65
CA TRP A 101 3.63 4.13 24.53
C TRP A 101 3.48 2.70 25.05
N GLY A 102 4.48 1.87 24.80
CA GLY A 102 4.48 0.45 25.16
C GLY A 102 3.59 -0.46 24.31
N ARG A 103 2.89 0.11 23.30
CA ARG A 103 2.02 -0.64 22.39
C ARG A 103 2.70 -0.94 21.05
N CYS A 104 3.79 -0.27 20.76
CA CYS A 104 4.52 -0.40 19.49
C CYS A 104 5.96 0.05 19.64
N VAL A 105 6.76 -0.19 18.61
CA VAL A 105 8.08 0.40 18.41
C VAL A 105 7.87 1.79 17.80
N LEU A 106 8.30 2.85 18.51
CA LEU A 106 8.21 4.22 18.02
C LEU A 106 9.36 4.50 17.06
N ILE A 107 9.03 5.00 15.86
CA ILE A 107 10.00 5.53 14.90
C ILE A 107 9.77 7.02 14.78
N ALA A 108 10.69 7.85 15.31
CA ALA A 108 10.59 9.30 15.21
C ALA A 108 10.80 9.75 13.76
N ASP A 109 9.91 10.58 13.23
CA ASP A 109 9.98 11.14 11.89
C ASP A 109 10.74 12.48 11.84
N SER A 110 11.01 13.08 12.99
CA SER A 110 11.74 14.35 13.13
C SER A 110 12.45 14.45 14.47
N LEU A 111 13.42 15.37 14.57
CA LEU A 111 14.08 15.67 15.84
C LEU A 111 13.12 16.28 16.86
N HIS A 112 12.09 17.02 16.42
CA HIS A 112 11.04 17.49 17.31
C HIS A 112 10.27 16.32 17.96
N GLU A 113 10.01 15.25 17.22
CA GLU A 113 9.39 14.04 17.82
C GLU A 113 10.33 13.33 18.79
N VAL A 114 11.66 13.32 18.53
CA VAL A 114 12.64 12.84 19.51
C VAL A 114 12.55 13.63 20.82
N ASP A 115 12.43 14.97 20.73
CA ASP A 115 12.26 15.82 21.93
C ASP A 115 10.95 15.53 22.68
N MET A 116 9.84 15.32 21.99
CA MET A 116 8.59 14.94 22.60
C MET A 116 8.68 13.56 23.29
N ILE A 117 9.30 12.59 22.64
CA ILE A 117 9.52 11.24 23.22
C ILE A 117 10.41 11.36 24.45
N ARG A 118 11.50 12.15 24.41
CA ARG A 118 12.40 12.42 25.54
C ARG A 118 11.65 13.03 26.74
N LYS A 119 10.78 14.01 26.48
CA LYS A 119 9.93 14.63 27.52
C LYS A 119 9.03 13.59 28.19
N ILE A 120 8.33 12.78 27.41
CA ILE A 120 7.46 11.72 27.94
C ILE A 120 8.27 10.70 28.76
N ALA A 121 9.43 10.32 28.26
CA ALA A 121 10.34 9.38 28.90
C ALA A 121 10.82 9.89 30.26
N ALA A 122 11.22 11.18 30.34
CA ALA A 122 11.65 11.81 31.58
C ALA A 122 10.53 11.83 32.65
N GLU A 123 9.29 12.11 32.25
CA GLU A 123 8.14 12.06 33.15
C GLU A 123 7.85 10.63 33.67
N LYS A 124 8.17 9.61 32.89
CA LYS A 124 8.00 8.21 33.26
C LYS A 124 9.21 7.60 33.98
N GLY A 125 10.36 8.30 34.00
CA GLY A 125 11.61 7.76 34.52
C GLY A 125 12.18 6.63 33.66
N GLU A 126 11.96 6.65 32.36
CA GLU A 126 12.35 5.60 31.39
C GLU A 126 13.37 6.14 30.38
N THR A 127 14.10 5.24 29.73
CA THR A 127 14.92 5.54 28.55
C THR A 127 14.43 4.64 27.41
N PRO A 128 13.53 5.14 26.56
CA PRO A 128 12.90 4.31 25.53
C PRO A 128 13.87 3.97 24.41
N GLU A 129 13.73 2.76 23.90
CA GLU A 129 14.35 2.34 22.64
C GLU A 129 13.46 2.82 21.47
N ILE A 130 14.06 3.58 20.54
CA ILE A 130 13.35 4.14 19.39
C ILE A 130 14.08 3.86 18.08
N GLY A 131 13.34 3.93 16.98
CA GLY A 131 13.90 4.15 15.65
C GLY A 131 13.83 5.61 15.25
N VAL A 132 14.60 5.98 14.24
CA VAL A 132 14.50 7.27 13.55
C VAL A 132 14.30 7.02 12.06
N ARG A 133 13.33 7.72 11.47
CA ARG A 133 13.17 7.75 10.03
C ARG A 133 14.19 8.73 9.44
N ILE A 134 14.90 8.27 8.43
CA ILE A 134 15.94 9.03 7.74
C ILE A 134 15.41 9.42 6.35
N ASN A 135 15.64 10.68 5.97
CA ASN A 135 15.60 11.13 4.59
C ASN A 135 17.04 10.99 4.05
N PRO A 136 17.36 9.91 3.34
CA PRO A 136 18.74 9.57 3.03
C PRO A 136 19.29 10.36 1.85
N ASP A 137 20.62 10.40 1.74
CA ASP A 137 21.32 11.02 0.62
C ASP A 137 21.32 10.12 -0.64
N PHE A 138 20.27 9.36 -0.84
CA PHE A 138 20.03 8.55 -2.04
C PHE A 138 18.52 8.34 -2.28
N THR A 139 18.16 7.97 -3.51
CA THR A 139 16.81 7.58 -3.91
C THR A 139 16.86 6.26 -4.70
N PHE A 140 15.72 5.80 -5.22
CA PHE A 140 15.71 4.68 -6.18
C PHE A 140 16.38 5.00 -7.52
N ALA A 141 16.46 6.28 -7.88
CA ALA A 141 16.91 6.72 -9.20
C ALA A 141 18.28 7.41 -9.18
N ALA A 142 18.79 7.79 -7.99
CA ALA A 142 20.03 8.58 -7.89
C ALA A 142 20.67 8.39 -6.50
N ASP A 143 22.00 8.54 -6.47
CA ASP A 143 22.82 8.57 -5.27
C ASP A 143 22.90 10.00 -4.70
N SER A 144 21.75 10.64 -4.58
CA SER A 144 21.58 11.96 -3.98
C SER A 144 20.21 12.08 -3.34
N GLY A 145 20.15 12.74 -2.19
CA GLY A 145 18.92 13.00 -1.46
C GLY A 145 17.99 13.97 -2.18
N VAL A 146 16.72 13.94 -1.82
CA VAL A 146 15.70 14.88 -2.30
C VAL A 146 14.95 15.51 -1.13
N PRO A 147 14.59 16.80 -1.21
CA PRO A 147 13.76 17.42 -0.17
C PRO A 147 12.44 16.70 0.00
N GLY A 148 12.05 16.44 1.24
CA GLY A 148 10.80 15.74 1.57
C GLY A 148 10.25 16.17 2.92
N LYS A 149 8.99 15.82 3.16
CA LYS A 149 8.35 16.07 4.47
C LYS A 149 8.61 14.95 5.47
N PHE A 150 9.32 13.91 5.08
CA PHE A 150 9.49 12.69 5.85
C PHE A 150 10.94 12.51 6.27
N GLY A 151 11.12 12.17 7.54
CA GLY A 151 12.42 11.77 8.07
C GLY A 151 13.36 12.94 8.36
N VAL A 152 14.47 12.60 8.97
CA VAL A 152 15.58 13.50 9.33
C VAL A 152 16.70 13.31 8.30
N ASP A 153 17.21 14.38 7.71
CA ASP A 153 18.34 14.31 6.79
C ASP A 153 19.57 13.72 7.48
N GLU A 154 20.42 12.98 6.77
CA GLU A 154 21.59 12.31 7.34
C GLU A 154 22.47 13.28 8.13
N GLU A 155 22.82 14.45 7.56
CA GLU A 155 23.64 15.47 8.24
C GLU A 155 23.00 15.99 9.53
N ALA A 156 21.69 16.21 9.53
CA ALA A 156 20.97 16.66 10.72
C ALA A 156 20.95 15.56 11.81
N LEU A 157 20.87 14.30 11.42
CA LEU A 157 20.94 13.18 12.36
C LEU A 157 22.32 13.02 12.98
N TRP A 158 23.43 13.25 12.19
CA TRP A 158 24.78 13.19 12.73
C TRP A 158 25.04 14.20 13.84
N ASN A 159 24.36 15.33 13.80
CA ASN A 159 24.49 16.41 14.77
C ASN A 159 23.39 16.42 15.84
N ALA A 160 22.52 15.41 15.85
CA ALA A 160 21.38 15.36 16.75
C ALA A 160 21.76 15.04 18.20
N ASP A 161 21.11 15.71 19.16
CA ASP A 161 21.15 15.31 20.56
C ASP A 161 20.14 14.17 20.79
N LEU A 162 20.67 12.97 21.02
CA LEU A 162 19.89 11.77 21.32
C LEU A 162 19.91 11.38 22.82
N THR A 163 20.36 12.28 23.72
CA THR A 163 20.34 12.00 25.16
C THR A 163 18.89 11.76 25.65
N GLY A 164 18.74 10.81 26.57
CA GLY A 164 17.41 10.44 27.11
C GLY A 164 16.58 9.50 26.26
N VAL A 165 17.06 9.13 25.05
CA VAL A 165 16.52 8.05 24.24
C VAL A 165 17.63 7.11 23.80
N LYS A 166 17.31 5.87 23.46
CA LYS A 166 18.26 4.92 22.90
C LYS A 166 17.88 4.63 21.45
N LEU A 167 18.68 5.12 20.51
CA LEU A 167 18.51 4.81 19.10
C LEU A 167 18.90 3.34 18.85
N VAL A 168 17.93 2.52 18.47
CA VAL A 168 18.12 1.09 18.20
C VAL A 168 17.70 0.70 16.80
N GLY A 169 17.18 1.62 16.00
CA GLY A 169 16.76 1.30 14.65
C GLY A 169 16.68 2.49 13.73
N ILE A 170 16.71 2.20 12.44
CA ILE A 170 16.50 3.17 11.37
C ILE A 170 15.37 2.74 10.46
N HIS A 171 14.73 3.71 9.83
CA HIS A 171 13.69 3.50 8.83
C HIS A 171 13.92 4.44 7.64
N VAL A 172 13.80 3.91 6.44
CA VAL A 172 13.77 4.69 5.19
C VAL A 172 12.58 4.23 4.36
N HIS A 173 11.87 5.17 3.76
CA HIS A 173 10.84 4.87 2.76
C HIS A 173 10.98 5.89 1.63
N ALA A 174 11.73 5.54 0.59
CA ALA A 174 12.07 6.47 -0.49
C ALA A 174 11.00 6.54 -1.59
N LYS A 175 10.41 5.38 -1.98
CA LYS A 175 9.43 5.30 -3.07
C LYS A 175 8.58 4.04 -2.92
N SER A 176 7.41 4.02 -3.54
CA SER A 176 6.57 2.82 -3.72
C SER A 176 6.43 2.48 -5.21
N GLN A 177 5.92 1.29 -5.52
CA GLN A 177 5.58 0.85 -6.89
C GLN A 177 6.79 0.77 -7.84
N GLU A 178 7.85 0.10 -7.43
CA GLU A 178 8.97 -0.22 -8.31
C GLU A 178 8.82 -1.63 -8.87
N LEU A 179 8.97 -1.79 -10.19
CA LEU A 179 8.88 -3.07 -10.90
C LEU A 179 10.25 -3.61 -11.32
N SER A 180 11.31 -2.79 -11.24
CA SER A 180 12.66 -3.21 -11.58
C SER A 180 13.37 -3.83 -10.38
N ALA A 181 13.68 -5.12 -10.47
CA ALA A 181 14.49 -5.80 -9.46
C ALA A 181 15.89 -5.22 -9.33
N ALA A 182 16.47 -4.69 -10.44
CA ALA A 182 17.79 -4.06 -10.42
C ALA A 182 17.78 -2.75 -9.64
N VAL A 183 16.76 -1.92 -9.82
CA VAL A 183 16.60 -0.65 -9.08
C VAL A 183 16.40 -0.90 -7.59
N LEU A 184 15.54 -1.87 -7.25
CA LEU A 184 15.34 -2.25 -5.84
C LEU A 184 16.59 -2.85 -5.21
N ALA A 185 17.37 -3.65 -5.94
CA ALA A 185 18.61 -4.21 -5.43
C ALA A 185 19.65 -3.10 -5.14
N HIS A 186 19.80 -2.11 -6.04
CA HIS A 186 20.68 -0.96 -5.80
C HIS A 186 20.21 -0.12 -4.59
N TYR A 187 18.92 0.09 -4.45
CA TYR A 187 18.38 0.73 -3.24
C TYR A 187 18.70 -0.06 -1.96
N TYR A 188 18.64 -1.38 -2.00
CA TYR A 188 19.00 -2.22 -0.84
C TYR A 188 20.51 -2.16 -0.55
N GLU A 189 21.38 -2.10 -1.56
CA GLU A 189 22.83 -1.86 -1.39
C GLU A 189 23.07 -0.57 -0.61
N ASN A 190 22.42 0.53 -1.00
CA ASN A 190 22.49 1.81 -0.31
C ASN A 190 21.96 1.75 1.13
N MET A 191 20.89 0.99 1.37
CA MET A 191 20.35 0.77 2.73
C MET A 191 21.35 0.01 3.62
N PHE A 192 22.00 -1.03 3.10
CA PHE A 192 23.03 -1.75 3.85
C PHE A 192 24.25 -0.85 4.16
N ALA A 193 24.64 -0.02 3.21
CA ALA A 193 25.71 0.98 3.45
C ALA A 193 25.30 2.04 4.50
N LEU A 194 24.04 2.48 4.50
CA LEU A 194 23.51 3.43 5.49
C LEU A 194 23.58 2.86 6.92
N ILE A 195 23.34 1.57 7.12
CA ILE A 195 23.49 0.91 8.43
C ILE A 195 24.88 1.16 8.99
N GLY A 196 25.93 0.96 8.19
CA GLY A 196 27.31 1.19 8.60
C GLY A 196 27.56 2.65 8.96
N ARG A 197 27.13 3.58 8.10
CA ARG A 197 27.32 5.03 8.36
C ARG A 197 26.65 5.47 9.66
N VAL A 198 25.42 5.02 9.92
CA VAL A 198 24.69 5.38 11.16
C VAL A 198 25.43 4.87 12.40
N GLN A 199 25.86 3.61 12.41
CA GLN A 199 26.53 3.03 13.55
C GLN A 199 27.89 3.69 13.80
N GLU A 200 28.64 4.02 12.73
CA GLU A 200 29.95 4.68 12.82
C GLU A 200 29.82 6.11 13.35
N HIS A 201 28.94 6.95 12.75
CA HIS A 201 28.80 8.36 13.13
C HIS A 201 28.22 8.56 14.53
N LEU A 202 27.26 7.74 14.90
CA LEU A 202 26.53 7.92 16.16
C LEU A 202 27.07 7.04 17.31
N GLY A 203 27.98 6.11 17.01
CA GLY A 203 28.51 5.16 18.02
C GLY A 203 27.43 4.26 18.62
N VAL A 204 26.37 3.93 17.86
CA VAL A 204 25.24 3.12 18.32
C VAL A 204 25.30 1.71 17.74
N THR A 205 24.59 0.78 18.39
CA THR A 205 24.34 -0.54 17.85
C THR A 205 22.88 -0.66 17.48
N LEU A 206 22.61 -0.81 16.17
CA LEU A 206 21.26 -0.98 15.67
C LEU A 206 20.76 -2.41 15.90
N ARG A 207 19.49 -2.55 16.24
CA ARG A 207 18.77 -3.83 16.39
C ARG A 207 17.86 -4.11 15.20
N PHE A 208 17.43 -3.07 14.50
CA PHE A 208 16.67 -3.22 13.26
C PHE A 208 17.01 -2.11 12.26
N ALA A 209 16.82 -2.45 10.97
CA ALA A 209 16.80 -1.50 9.87
C ALA A 209 15.57 -1.79 8.99
N ASN A 210 14.69 -0.81 8.91
CA ASN A 210 13.48 -0.88 8.09
C ASN A 210 13.77 -0.24 6.72
N PHE A 211 13.74 -1.06 5.68
CA PHE A 211 14.03 -0.67 4.31
C PHE A 211 12.82 -0.04 3.59
N GLY A 212 11.72 0.15 4.32
CA GLY A 212 10.49 0.64 3.75
C GLY A 212 9.88 -0.34 2.75
N SER A 213 9.10 0.21 1.85
CA SER A 213 8.44 -0.52 0.78
C SER A 213 9.19 -0.35 -0.55
N GLY A 214 8.52 -0.60 -1.63
CA GLY A 214 9.02 -0.45 -3.00
C GLY A 214 8.44 -1.51 -3.92
N LEU A 215 8.13 -2.68 -3.38
CA LEU A 215 7.62 -3.84 -4.11
C LEU A 215 6.31 -3.50 -4.82
N GLY A 216 6.39 -3.36 -6.15
CA GLY A 216 5.27 -2.99 -7.01
C GLY A 216 4.54 -4.19 -7.60
N ILE A 217 3.39 -3.90 -8.22
CA ILE A 217 2.63 -4.81 -9.07
C ILE A 217 2.29 -4.11 -10.39
N PRO A 218 2.20 -4.81 -11.52
CA PRO A 218 1.78 -4.18 -12.75
C PRO A 218 0.31 -3.73 -12.68
N PHE A 219 0.05 -2.51 -13.15
CA PHE A 219 -1.28 -1.92 -13.28
C PHE A 219 -1.67 -1.69 -14.73
N ALA A 220 -0.70 -1.54 -15.62
CA ALA A 220 -0.93 -1.31 -17.04
C ALA A 220 -0.57 -2.54 -17.89
N PRO A 221 -1.22 -2.70 -19.05
CA PRO A 221 -0.83 -3.71 -20.04
C PRO A 221 0.61 -3.49 -20.48
N GLY A 222 1.37 -4.58 -20.56
CA GLY A 222 2.78 -4.54 -20.98
C GLY A 222 3.77 -4.16 -19.88
N GLU A 223 3.31 -3.80 -18.69
CA GLU A 223 4.19 -3.74 -17.51
C GLU A 223 4.62 -5.15 -17.10
N GLU A 224 5.92 -5.37 -17.01
CA GLU A 224 6.45 -6.63 -16.50
C GLU A 224 6.32 -6.69 -14.99
N ALA A 225 5.97 -7.87 -14.47
CA ALA A 225 5.92 -8.09 -13.03
C ALA A 225 7.32 -8.04 -12.42
N LEU A 226 7.43 -7.51 -11.21
CA LEU A 226 8.68 -7.53 -10.45
C LEU A 226 9.21 -8.97 -10.33
N ASP A 227 10.46 -9.17 -10.78
CA ASP A 227 11.19 -10.41 -10.57
C ASP A 227 11.67 -10.51 -9.12
N VAL A 228 10.79 -11.08 -8.29
CA VAL A 228 11.02 -11.23 -6.85
C VAL A 228 12.11 -12.27 -6.57
N GLU A 229 12.27 -13.26 -7.41
CA GLU A 229 13.29 -14.31 -7.31
C GLU A 229 14.69 -13.72 -7.52
N ALA A 230 14.86 -12.94 -8.59
CA ALA A 230 16.14 -12.26 -8.87
C ALA A 230 16.48 -11.24 -7.77
N LEU A 231 15.48 -10.47 -7.31
CA LEU A 231 15.67 -9.51 -6.21
C LEU A 231 16.02 -10.21 -4.91
N GLY A 232 15.31 -11.30 -4.56
CA GLY A 232 15.54 -12.09 -3.37
C GLY A 232 16.93 -12.71 -3.33
N SER A 233 17.43 -13.20 -4.47
CA SER A 233 18.78 -13.76 -4.59
C SER A 233 19.86 -12.72 -4.29
N ARG A 234 19.71 -11.49 -4.81
CA ARG A 234 20.62 -10.37 -4.51
C ARG A 234 20.54 -9.94 -3.05
N PHE A 235 19.32 -9.83 -2.52
CA PHE A 235 19.10 -9.50 -1.12
C PHE A 235 19.79 -10.50 -0.18
N GLN A 236 19.72 -11.82 -0.47
CA GLN A 236 20.36 -12.84 0.34
C GLN A 236 21.88 -12.71 0.39
N ALA A 237 22.53 -12.37 -0.73
CA ALA A 237 23.97 -12.12 -0.76
C ALA A 237 24.35 -10.94 0.15
N MET A 238 23.66 -9.80 0.02
CA MET A 238 23.88 -8.62 0.87
C MET A 238 23.59 -8.90 2.35
N LEU A 239 22.53 -9.66 2.63
CA LEU A 239 22.14 -10.02 4.00
C LEU A 239 23.20 -10.91 4.66
N ALA A 240 23.85 -11.82 3.93
CA ALA A 240 24.92 -12.65 4.47
C ALA A 240 26.11 -11.79 4.94
N GLU A 241 26.57 -10.87 4.10
CA GLU A 241 27.65 -9.91 4.45
C GLU A 241 27.27 -9.04 5.65
N CYS A 242 26.02 -8.53 5.66
CA CYS A 242 25.52 -7.72 6.77
C CYS A 242 25.46 -8.49 8.10
N ARG A 243 25.09 -9.76 8.09
CA ARG A 243 25.03 -10.60 9.30
C ARG A 243 26.38 -10.86 9.91
N ASP A 244 27.42 -10.98 9.08
CA ASP A 244 28.80 -11.13 9.55
C ASP A 244 29.30 -9.83 10.20
N ALA A 245 28.96 -8.68 9.62
CA ALA A 245 29.34 -7.36 10.14
C ALA A 245 28.52 -6.91 11.37
N TYR A 246 27.23 -7.22 11.38
CA TYR A 246 26.28 -6.75 12.39
C TYR A 246 25.40 -7.90 12.92
N PRO A 247 25.95 -8.78 13.74
CA PRO A 247 25.22 -9.93 14.26
C PRO A 247 24.02 -9.49 15.12
N GLY A 248 22.85 -10.08 14.83
CA GLY A 248 21.61 -9.78 15.55
C GLY A 248 20.80 -8.62 14.99
N LEU A 249 21.28 -7.90 13.95
CA LEU A 249 20.50 -6.89 13.26
C LEU A 249 19.35 -7.53 12.48
N GLN A 250 18.14 -7.05 12.70
CA GLN A 250 16.94 -7.48 12.00
C GLN A 250 16.66 -6.55 10.80
N ILE A 251 16.52 -7.11 9.61
CA ILE A 251 16.08 -6.36 8.44
C ILE A 251 14.56 -6.47 8.32
N LEU A 252 13.89 -5.30 8.21
CA LEU A 252 12.47 -5.17 8.04
C LEU A 252 12.17 -4.68 6.62
N ILE A 253 11.14 -5.24 5.98
CA ILE A 253 10.66 -4.81 4.67
C ILE A 253 9.17 -4.56 4.77
N GLU A 254 8.74 -3.35 4.45
CA GLU A 254 7.33 -3.01 4.38
C GLU A 254 6.72 -3.53 3.09
N THR A 255 5.48 -3.96 3.17
CA THR A 255 4.71 -4.35 1.99
C THR A 255 3.23 -4.08 2.23
N GLY A 256 2.58 -3.56 1.24
CA GLY A 256 1.12 -3.40 1.22
C GLY A 256 0.62 -3.84 -0.15
N ARG A 257 0.97 -3.07 -1.16
CA ARG A 257 0.54 -3.25 -2.54
C ARG A 257 0.83 -4.63 -3.10
N TYR A 258 2.04 -5.13 -2.91
CA TYR A 258 2.45 -6.43 -3.44
C TYR A 258 1.59 -7.56 -2.87
N VAL A 259 1.28 -7.52 -1.58
CA VAL A 259 0.52 -8.58 -0.90
C VAL A 259 -0.98 -8.49 -1.20
N SER A 260 -1.57 -7.30 -1.13
CA SER A 260 -3.02 -7.16 -1.21
C SER A 260 -3.54 -6.64 -2.56
N GLY A 261 -2.70 -5.99 -3.37
CA GLY A 261 -3.17 -5.27 -4.57
C GLY A 261 -3.95 -6.12 -5.56
N LYS A 262 -3.39 -7.27 -5.93
CA LYS A 262 -4.01 -8.21 -6.88
C LYS A 262 -5.15 -9.04 -6.27
N SER A 263 -5.31 -9.03 -4.94
CA SER A 263 -6.36 -9.82 -4.29
C SER A 263 -7.75 -9.24 -4.45
N GLY A 264 -7.87 -7.97 -4.82
CA GLY A 264 -9.15 -7.28 -4.85
C GLY A 264 -9.67 -7.04 -6.26
N THR A 265 -10.94 -7.35 -6.46
CA THR A 265 -11.73 -6.97 -7.63
C THR A 265 -12.85 -6.04 -7.18
N TYR A 266 -13.03 -4.91 -7.85
CA TYR A 266 -14.20 -4.05 -7.69
C TYR A 266 -15.20 -4.32 -8.79
N VAL A 267 -16.47 -4.44 -8.45
CA VAL A 267 -17.57 -4.68 -9.41
C VAL A 267 -18.63 -3.61 -9.27
N ALA A 268 -19.09 -3.06 -10.40
CA ALA A 268 -20.21 -2.13 -10.49
C ALA A 268 -21.24 -2.59 -11.51
N LYS A 269 -22.53 -2.48 -11.16
CA LYS A 269 -23.66 -2.82 -12.05
C LYS A 269 -23.97 -1.66 -12.98
N VAL A 270 -24.34 -1.95 -14.22
CA VAL A 270 -24.94 -0.99 -15.17
C VAL A 270 -26.36 -0.67 -14.71
N LEU A 271 -26.61 0.58 -14.35
CA LEU A 271 -27.90 1.07 -13.90
C LEU A 271 -28.74 1.64 -15.03
N ASP A 272 -28.09 2.25 -16.01
CA ASP A 272 -28.73 2.88 -17.14
C ASP A 272 -27.82 2.86 -18.37
N LYS A 273 -28.45 2.85 -19.55
CA LYS A 273 -27.79 2.92 -20.85
C LYS A 273 -28.50 3.93 -21.71
N LYS A 274 -27.79 4.96 -22.16
CA LYS A 274 -28.42 6.03 -22.96
C LYS A 274 -27.52 6.51 -24.07
N VAL A 275 -28.16 6.99 -25.14
CA VAL A 275 -27.48 7.69 -26.24
C VAL A 275 -27.73 9.19 -26.12
N SER A 276 -26.67 9.96 -26.15
CA SER A 276 -26.72 11.43 -26.16
C SER A 276 -25.79 11.97 -27.24
N HIS A 277 -26.35 12.73 -28.19
CA HIS A 277 -25.60 13.31 -29.32
C HIS A 277 -24.70 12.29 -30.05
N GLY A 278 -25.23 11.07 -30.28
CA GLY A 278 -24.53 9.99 -31.00
C GLY A 278 -23.51 9.22 -30.17
N LYS A 279 -23.36 9.49 -28.87
CA LYS A 279 -22.48 8.75 -27.97
C LYS A 279 -23.28 7.89 -27.00
N THR A 280 -22.88 6.63 -26.82
CA THR A 280 -23.47 5.73 -25.84
C THR A 280 -22.80 5.88 -24.49
N PHE A 281 -23.61 6.05 -23.46
CA PHE A 281 -23.19 6.11 -22.05
C PHE A 281 -23.73 4.91 -21.30
N LEU A 282 -22.86 4.24 -20.56
CA LEU A 282 -23.23 3.28 -19.53
C LEU A 282 -23.08 3.98 -18.17
N ILE A 283 -24.18 4.02 -17.40
CA ILE A 283 -24.18 4.61 -16.06
C ILE A 283 -24.04 3.48 -15.05
N LEU A 284 -22.92 3.49 -14.33
CA LEU A 284 -22.54 2.48 -13.36
C LEU A 284 -22.94 2.88 -11.94
N ASN A 285 -23.25 1.90 -11.11
CA ASN A 285 -23.49 2.12 -9.68
C ASN A 285 -22.17 2.29 -8.93
N GLY A 286 -21.83 3.52 -8.59
CA GLY A 286 -20.66 3.83 -7.82
C GLY A 286 -19.37 3.73 -8.64
N THR A 287 -18.78 4.88 -8.89
CA THR A 287 -17.48 5.02 -9.56
C THR A 287 -16.59 5.92 -8.71
N LEU A 288 -16.58 7.25 -8.92
CA LEU A 288 -15.74 8.17 -8.14
C LEU A 288 -15.95 8.07 -6.61
N ASN A 289 -17.17 7.81 -6.15
CA ASN A 289 -17.51 7.65 -4.73
C ASN A 289 -17.38 6.22 -4.19
N ALA A 290 -17.02 5.27 -5.03
CA ALA A 290 -16.90 3.87 -4.64
C ALA A 290 -15.53 3.29 -4.98
N PHE A 291 -14.97 3.64 -6.14
CA PHE A 291 -13.59 3.34 -6.55
C PHE A 291 -13.02 4.51 -7.36
N ALA A 292 -12.44 5.49 -6.67
CA ALA A 292 -12.05 6.78 -7.25
C ALA A 292 -10.93 6.70 -8.29
N ARG A 293 -10.01 5.75 -8.17
CA ARG A 293 -8.78 5.68 -8.99
C ARG A 293 -9.02 5.85 -10.49
N PRO A 294 -9.97 5.14 -11.15
CA PRO A 294 -10.22 5.30 -12.58
C PRO A 294 -10.66 6.71 -12.96
N ALA A 295 -11.58 7.29 -12.20
CA ALA A 295 -12.10 8.64 -12.47
C ALA A 295 -11.02 9.71 -12.27
N VAL A 296 -10.19 9.57 -11.23
CA VAL A 296 -9.06 10.47 -10.98
C VAL A 296 -8.02 10.36 -12.09
N ALA A 297 -7.71 9.16 -12.57
CA ALA A 297 -6.81 8.96 -13.70
C ALA A 297 -7.32 9.65 -14.97
N GLN A 298 -8.64 9.58 -15.24
CA GLN A 298 -9.25 10.31 -16.36
C GLN A 298 -9.17 11.84 -16.20
N MET A 299 -9.35 12.34 -15.00
CA MET A 299 -9.18 13.79 -14.73
C MET A 299 -7.73 14.22 -14.96
N VAL A 300 -6.76 13.49 -14.46
CA VAL A 300 -5.34 13.80 -14.64
C VAL A 300 -4.94 13.80 -16.11
N ARG A 301 -5.41 12.85 -16.91
CA ARG A 301 -5.19 12.80 -18.37
C ARG A 301 -5.78 14.01 -19.09
N GLY A 302 -6.79 14.68 -18.55
CA GLY A 302 -7.33 15.92 -19.09
C GLY A 302 -6.40 17.13 -18.92
N PHE A 303 -5.39 17.04 -18.07
CA PHE A 303 -4.43 18.11 -17.78
C PHE A 303 -3.02 17.84 -18.26
N THR A 304 -2.63 16.56 -18.42
CA THR A 304 -1.28 16.16 -18.82
C THR A 304 -1.28 14.80 -19.49
N ASP A 305 -0.48 14.65 -20.54
CA ASP A 305 -0.19 13.37 -21.19
C ASP A 305 0.96 12.60 -20.49
N HIS A 306 1.65 13.25 -19.53
CA HIS A 306 2.71 12.61 -18.79
C HIS A 306 2.15 11.81 -17.61
N PRO A 307 2.68 10.59 -17.35
CA PRO A 307 2.34 9.86 -16.15
C PRO A 307 2.71 10.69 -14.93
N PHE A 308 1.86 10.69 -13.90
CA PHE A 308 2.11 11.41 -12.66
C PHE A 308 3.25 10.71 -11.90
N PRO A 309 4.45 11.31 -11.78
CA PRO A 309 5.65 10.57 -11.36
C PRO A 309 5.66 10.18 -9.89
N TYR A 310 4.77 10.75 -9.07
CA TYR A 310 4.83 10.62 -7.61
C TYR A 310 3.78 9.69 -7.00
N GLU A 311 2.68 9.43 -7.71
CA GLU A 311 1.59 8.59 -7.22
C GLU A 311 1.09 7.63 -8.31
N PRO A 312 1.71 6.45 -8.41
CA PRO A 312 1.36 5.46 -9.44
C PRO A 312 -0.11 5.01 -9.40
N ILE A 313 -0.79 5.17 -8.25
CA ILE A 313 -2.22 4.89 -8.14
C ILE A 313 -3.11 5.73 -9.05
N PHE A 314 -2.63 6.84 -9.56
CA PHE A 314 -3.37 7.72 -10.49
C PHE A 314 -2.96 7.51 -11.95
N THR A 315 -1.97 6.67 -12.24
CA THR A 315 -1.33 6.56 -13.56
C THR A 315 -1.92 5.42 -14.32
N HIS A 316 -2.76 4.92 -14.67
CA HIS A 316 -3.23 3.88 -15.60
C HIS A 316 -4.51 3.17 -15.14
N VAL A 317 -5.61 3.59 -15.72
CA VAL A 317 -6.72 2.68 -15.99
C VAL A 317 -6.88 2.66 -17.50
N ASP A 318 -6.32 1.68 -18.11
CA ASP A 318 -6.56 1.37 -19.51
C ASP A 318 -7.84 0.51 -19.64
N ALA A 319 -8.41 0.50 -20.85
CA ALA A 319 -9.57 -0.34 -21.19
C ALA A 319 -9.34 -1.84 -20.89
N SER A 320 -8.08 -2.29 -20.91
CA SER A 320 -7.71 -3.67 -20.58
C SER A 320 -7.87 -4.06 -19.10
N ALA A 321 -7.97 -3.07 -18.20
CA ALA A 321 -8.30 -3.31 -16.79
C ALA A 321 -9.81 -3.41 -16.54
N LEU A 322 -10.62 -3.25 -17.60
CA LEU A 322 -12.07 -3.30 -17.57
C LEU A 322 -12.52 -4.67 -18.04
N LEU A 323 -13.20 -5.42 -17.18
CA LEU A 323 -13.76 -6.72 -17.50
C LEU A 323 -15.29 -6.66 -17.50
N PRO A 324 -15.94 -6.58 -18.67
CA PRO A 324 -17.39 -6.70 -18.78
C PRO A 324 -17.88 -8.09 -18.36
N LEU A 325 -18.86 -8.13 -17.48
CA LEU A 325 -19.55 -9.34 -17.05
C LEU A 325 -20.84 -9.53 -17.87
N THR A 326 -20.67 -9.76 -19.17
CA THR A 326 -21.74 -10.04 -20.14
C THR A 326 -21.35 -11.22 -21.01
N ASP A 327 -22.34 -11.93 -21.56
CA ASP A 327 -22.13 -13.03 -22.52
C ASP A 327 -22.15 -12.55 -23.97
N ASN A 328 -22.43 -11.26 -24.19
CA ASN A 328 -22.51 -10.68 -25.52
C ASN A 328 -21.10 -10.62 -26.16
N GLN A 329 -21.01 -11.03 -27.41
CA GLN A 329 -19.76 -11.01 -28.17
C GLN A 329 -19.65 -9.78 -29.13
N ASP A 330 -20.77 -9.11 -29.39
CA ASP A 330 -20.78 -7.89 -30.17
C ASP A 330 -20.07 -6.77 -29.37
N THR A 331 -19.31 -5.95 -30.06
CA THR A 331 -18.63 -4.80 -29.42
C THR A 331 -19.39 -3.49 -29.67
N GLU A 332 -19.32 -2.61 -28.69
CA GLU A 332 -19.89 -1.26 -28.75
C GLU A 332 -18.89 -0.25 -28.18
N VAL A 333 -18.83 0.92 -28.80
CA VAL A 333 -18.04 2.04 -28.27
C VAL A 333 -18.87 2.80 -27.24
N VAL A 334 -18.41 2.86 -25.99
CA VAL A 334 -19.14 3.43 -24.88
C VAL A 334 -18.29 4.39 -24.05
N THR A 335 -18.94 5.34 -23.38
CA THR A 335 -18.36 6.12 -22.28
C THR A 335 -18.93 5.55 -20.96
N LEU A 336 -18.04 5.19 -20.05
CA LEU A 336 -18.37 4.66 -18.72
C LEU A 336 -18.41 5.83 -17.74
N ALA A 337 -19.58 6.10 -17.21
CA ALA A 337 -19.83 7.16 -16.24
C ALA A 337 -20.47 6.57 -14.97
N GLY A 338 -20.30 7.24 -13.85
CA GLY A 338 -21.03 6.91 -12.63
C GLY A 338 -22.36 7.64 -12.51
N ASN A 339 -23.03 7.38 -11.40
CA ASN A 339 -24.34 7.93 -11.08
C ASN A 339 -24.29 9.17 -10.15
N LEU A 340 -23.11 9.78 -10.00
CA LEU A 340 -22.96 11.01 -9.23
C LEU A 340 -23.41 12.24 -10.03
N CYS A 341 -23.79 13.30 -9.31
CA CYS A 341 -24.22 14.58 -9.88
C CYS A 341 -23.05 15.49 -10.30
N THR A 342 -21.96 14.93 -10.79
CA THR A 342 -20.77 15.65 -11.26
C THR A 342 -20.29 15.12 -12.60
N SER A 343 -19.85 16.01 -13.49
CA SER A 343 -19.25 15.66 -14.79
C SER A 343 -17.86 15.01 -14.67
N ALA A 344 -17.26 15.03 -13.49
CA ALA A 344 -15.98 14.37 -13.22
C ALA A 344 -16.12 12.85 -13.01
N ASP A 345 -17.36 12.36 -12.85
CA ASP A 345 -17.64 10.93 -12.59
C ASP A 345 -17.64 10.11 -13.89
N ILE A 346 -16.49 10.07 -14.54
CA ILE A 346 -16.23 9.32 -15.77
C ILE A 346 -14.96 8.48 -15.55
N ILE A 347 -15.05 7.18 -15.79
CA ILE A 347 -13.92 6.26 -15.61
C ILE A 347 -13.23 5.89 -16.91
N ALA A 348 -13.95 5.93 -18.05
CA ALA A 348 -13.38 5.71 -19.37
C ALA A 348 -14.22 6.39 -20.45
N LYS A 349 -13.59 6.93 -21.48
CA LYS A 349 -14.27 7.60 -22.60
C LYS A 349 -14.02 6.87 -23.91
N ASP A 350 -15.08 6.70 -24.70
CA ASP A 350 -15.03 6.15 -26.05
C ASP A 350 -14.24 4.83 -26.14
N VAL A 351 -14.48 3.91 -25.18
CA VAL A 351 -13.83 2.60 -25.13
C VAL A 351 -14.68 1.55 -25.86
N SER A 352 -14.02 0.68 -26.62
CA SER A 352 -14.67 -0.46 -27.28
C SER A 352 -14.71 -1.63 -26.32
N LEU A 353 -15.89 -2.05 -25.91
CA LEU A 353 -16.14 -3.17 -24.99
C LEU A 353 -17.20 -4.12 -25.58
N PRO A 354 -17.25 -5.39 -25.13
CA PRO A 354 -18.42 -6.21 -25.31
C PRO A 354 -19.70 -5.46 -24.92
N ARG A 355 -20.72 -5.55 -25.77
CA ARG A 355 -21.97 -4.82 -25.56
C ARG A 355 -22.63 -5.22 -24.26
N MET A 356 -22.81 -4.23 -23.38
CA MET A 356 -23.43 -4.38 -22.07
C MET A 356 -24.84 -3.80 -22.06
N GLU A 357 -25.73 -4.42 -21.27
CA GLU A 357 -27.10 -3.96 -21.06
C GLU A 357 -27.32 -3.61 -19.56
N ILE A 358 -28.44 -2.98 -19.26
CA ILE A 358 -28.83 -2.67 -17.89
C ILE A 358 -28.90 -3.97 -17.08
N GLY A 359 -28.22 -3.99 -15.93
CA GLY A 359 -28.11 -5.16 -15.07
C GLY A 359 -26.79 -5.92 -15.21
N ASP A 360 -26.08 -5.77 -16.33
CA ASP A 360 -24.74 -6.34 -16.49
C ASP A 360 -23.75 -5.70 -15.49
N GLY A 361 -22.64 -6.38 -15.25
CA GLY A 361 -21.57 -5.90 -14.37
C GLY A 361 -20.33 -5.48 -15.13
N LEU A 362 -19.60 -4.53 -14.56
CA LEU A 362 -18.24 -4.21 -14.94
C LEU A 362 -17.31 -4.47 -13.77
N ALA A 363 -16.33 -5.35 -13.96
CA ALA A 363 -15.30 -5.63 -12.96
C ALA A 363 -14.01 -4.88 -13.28
N LEU A 364 -13.32 -4.43 -12.24
CA LEU A 364 -12.02 -3.75 -12.29
C LEU A 364 -11.06 -4.45 -11.34
N ASP A 365 -9.91 -4.83 -11.87
CA ASP A 365 -8.85 -5.51 -11.14
C ASP A 365 -7.96 -4.60 -10.30
N ASN A 366 -7.03 -5.24 -9.57
CA ASN A 366 -6.05 -4.55 -8.72
C ASN A 366 -6.70 -3.59 -7.70
N ALA A 367 -7.91 -3.91 -7.25
CA ALA A 367 -8.68 -3.13 -6.29
C ALA A 367 -8.41 -3.51 -4.82
N GLY A 368 -7.41 -4.35 -4.56
CA GLY A 368 -7.06 -4.83 -3.23
C GLY A 368 -6.28 -3.86 -2.38
N CYS A 369 -5.73 -2.78 -2.96
CA CYS A 369 -4.97 -1.78 -2.20
C CYS A 369 -5.23 -0.36 -2.71
N TYR A 370 -5.24 0.61 -1.80
CA TYR A 370 -5.45 2.03 -2.10
C TYR A 370 -6.66 2.29 -3.01
N ALA A 371 -7.70 1.48 -2.84
CA ALA A 371 -8.96 1.56 -3.57
C ALA A 371 -10.05 2.09 -2.63
N ALA A 372 -10.66 1.23 -1.82
CA ALA A 372 -11.69 1.64 -0.86
C ALA A 372 -11.21 2.76 0.07
N VAL A 373 -9.99 2.68 0.61
CA VAL A 373 -9.44 3.63 1.58
C VAL A 373 -9.15 5.03 1.03
N MET A 374 -8.95 5.17 -0.27
CA MET A 374 -8.67 6.47 -0.92
C MET A 374 -9.86 7.03 -1.70
N THR A 375 -11.02 6.46 -1.51
CA THR A 375 -12.23 6.86 -2.22
C THR A 375 -13.08 7.79 -1.35
N PRO A 376 -13.66 8.89 -1.89
CA PRO A 376 -14.51 9.81 -1.16
C PRO A 376 -15.92 9.22 -0.95
N MET A 377 -16.03 8.14 -0.18
CA MET A 377 -17.25 7.36 0.00
C MET A 377 -18.43 8.13 0.62
N GLN A 378 -18.17 9.27 1.27
CA GLN A 378 -19.21 10.11 1.89
C GLN A 378 -19.90 11.05 0.90
N PHE A 379 -19.41 11.16 -0.35
CA PHE A 379 -19.96 12.10 -1.31
C PHE A 379 -21.41 11.77 -1.66
N ALA A 380 -22.27 12.79 -1.60
CA ALA A 380 -23.70 12.74 -1.90
C ALA A 380 -24.52 11.72 -1.04
N PHE A 381 -24.01 11.29 0.11
CA PHE A 381 -24.63 10.25 0.96
C PHE A 381 -24.98 8.96 0.21
N MET A 382 -24.24 8.64 -0.84
CA MET A 382 -24.44 7.39 -1.59
C MET A 382 -24.10 6.18 -0.71
N ALA A 383 -24.78 5.08 -0.95
CA ALA A 383 -24.47 3.82 -0.28
C ALA A 383 -23.04 3.38 -0.62
N GLN A 384 -22.31 2.98 0.40
CA GLN A 384 -20.95 2.46 0.23
C GLN A 384 -20.99 1.06 -0.40
N PRO A 385 -20.00 0.69 -1.22
CA PRO A 385 -19.90 -0.67 -1.76
C PRO A 385 -19.73 -1.68 -0.63
N ALA A 386 -20.32 -2.85 -0.81
CA ALA A 386 -20.07 -3.98 0.09
C ALA A 386 -18.58 -4.38 -0.01
N GLN A 387 -17.96 -4.70 1.12
CA GLN A 387 -16.63 -5.29 1.16
C GLN A 387 -16.76 -6.76 1.55
N LEU A 388 -16.36 -7.63 0.64
CA LEU A 388 -16.55 -9.08 0.71
C LEU A 388 -15.18 -9.77 0.66
N PHE A 389 -15.12 -10.96 1.25
CA PHE A 389 -13.91 -11.76 1.33
C PHE A 389 -14.22 -13.19 0.86
N LEU A 390 -13.49 -13.67 -0.13
CA LEU A 390 -13.58 -15.03 -0.66
C LEU A 390 -12.51 -15.89 0.00
N THR A 391 -12.93 -16.81 0.83
CA THR A 391 -12.05 -17.75 1.50
C THR A 391 -11.54 -18.84 0.55
N ARG A 392 -10.43 -19.50 0.89
CA ARG A 392 -9.86 -20.61 0.09
C ARG A 392 -10.81 -21.80 -0.10
N ASP A 393 -11.75 -22.00 0.82
CA ASP A 393 -12.78 -23.04 0.74
C ASP A 393 -14.03 -22.58 0.00
N GLY A 394 -14.01 -21.42 -0.67
CA GLY A 394 -15.05 -20.92 -1.56
C GLY A 394 -16.20 -20.19 -0.86
N ARG A 395 -16.10 -19.91 0.45
CA ARG A 395 -17.14 -19.13 1.14
C ARG A 395 -16.93 -17.63 0.94
N VAL A 396 -18.04 -16.92 0.75
CA VAL A 396 -18.04 -15.46 0.71
C VAL A 396 -18.50 -14.92 2.06
N LEU A 397 -17.69 -14.08 2.67
CA LEU A 397 -17.92 -13.48 3.99
C LEU A 397 -17.83 -11.95 3.87
N LYS A 398 -18.22 -11.20 4.90
CA LYS A 398 -17.86 -9.79 5.01
C LYS A 398 -16.36 -9.68 5.28
N ALA A 399 -15.72 -8.73 4.62
CA ALA A 399 -14.28 -8.48 4.74
C ALA A 399 -13.88 -7.85 6.08
#